data_dae87c5293bbf5f5a3a311513dc0ce04
#
_entry.id   dae87c5293bbf5f5a3a311513dc0ce04
#
_cell.length_a   1.000
_cell.length_b   1.000
_cell.length_c   1.000
_cell.angle_alpha   90.00
_cell.angle_beta   90.00
_cell.angle_gamma   90.00
#
_symmetry.space_group_name_H-M   'P 1'
#
loop_
_entity.id
_entity.type
_entity.pdbx_description
1 polymer ?
#
loop_
_entity_poly.entity_id
_entity_poly.type
_entity_poly.pdbx_seq_one_letter_code
_entity_poly.pdbx_strand_id
1 'polypeptide(L)'
;MMTRRLFAVTLPAAVAVRRLRAETVEDRGRKLMDKMVEALGGELFLNMHDRSEEGRAYSFFRQEISGLSIIHIYTQYREKGGPGDFPAVRERQAFLKHEDDAIIFAEGNAYEVNFRGARPMPDDSLKRYIETTNRNIFYIARERLHENGMYIESPGGDVVENQPVQVLNITDPQNRKVTVYLHHLTFLPVMQRSFILDPILKERREEVTRFNNYRRVKPGVMWPWDIFRERDGEKVFQMFSENVTVNDNLPDKLFTLPQGIKMLKKEQ
;
A
#
# COMPACT_ATOMS: atom_id res chain seq x y z
N MET A 1 -12.65 32.72 -83.48
CA MET A 1 -13.50 32.36 -82.33
C MET A 1 -12.82 31.23 -81.61
N MET A 2 -12.12 31.55 -80.52
CA MET A 2 -11.31 30.57 -79.75
C MET A 2 -12.07 30.25 -78.47
N THR A 3 -12.54 29.03 -78.31
CA THR A 3 -13.22 28.51 -77.09
C THR A 3 -12.21 28.03 -76.11
N ARG A 4 -12.10 28.73 -74.97
CA ARG A 4 -11.30 28.30 -73.76
C ARG A 4 -12.04 27.18 -73.02
N ARG A 5 -11.43 26.00 -73.00
CA ARG A 5 -11.84 24.89 -72.06
C ARG A 5 -11.22 25.11 -70.75
N LEU A 6 -12.03 25.30 -69.66
CA LEU A 6 -11.61 25.25 -68.28
C LEU A 6 -11.52 23.79 -67.86
N PHE A 7 -10.31 23.37 -67.43
CA PHE A 7 -10.11 22.14 -66.75
C PHE A 7 -10.30 22.36 -65.21
N ALA A 8 -11.37 21.78 -64.65
CA ALA A 8 -11.58 21.74 -63.21
C ALA A 8 -10.74 20.59 -62.61
N VAL A 9 -9.70 20.94 -61.82
CA VAL A 9 -8.90 19.98 -61.07
C VAL A 9 -9.61 19.74 -59.73
N THR A 10 -10.26 18.59 -59.61
CA THR A 10 -10.80 18.12 -58.32
C THR A 10 -9.68 17.48 -57.51
N LEU A 11 -9.25 18.14 -56.42
CA LEU A 11 -8.39 17.55 -55.40
C LEU A 11 -9.21 16.56 -54.56
N PRO A 12 -8.75 15.31 -54.34
CA PRO A 12 -9.38 14.42 -53.40
C PRO A 12 -9.03 14.87 -51.97
N ALA A 13 -10.05 15.27 -51.20
CA ALA A 13 -9.89 15.48 -49.74
C ALA A 13 -9.63 14.14 -49.07
N ALA A 14 -8.39 13.89 -48.68
CA ALA A 14 -8.03 12.76 -47.87
C ALA A 14 -8.58 12.99 -46.44
N VAL A 15 -9.73 12.41 -46.14
CA VAL A 15 -10.28 12.36 -44.80
C VAL A 15 -9.41 11.42 -43.97
N ALA A 16 -8.52 11.99 -43.13
CA ALA A 16 -7.76 11.24 -42.14
C ALA A 16 -8.72 10.72 -41.06
N VAL A 17 -9.22 9.51 -41.25
CA VAL A 17 -9.98 8.79 -40.20
C VAL A 17 -8.99 8.50 -39.07
N ARG A 18 -8.96 9.37 -38.04
CA ARG A 18 -8.35 9.03 -36.75
C ARG A 18 -9.13 7.83 -36.20
N ARG A 19 -8.55 6.63 -36.32
CA ARG A 19 -9.07 5.45 -35.62
C ARG A 19 -8.98 5.76 -34.12
N LEU A 20 -10.11 6.06 -33.49
CA LEU A 20 -10.24 6.09 -32.04
C LEU A 20 -9.93 4.66 -31.59
N ARG A 21 -8.75 4.45 -31.06
CA ARG A 21 -8.37 3.20 -30.42
C ARG A 21 -9.20 3.08 -29.15
N ALA A 22 -10.03 2.05 -29.05
CA ALA A 22 -10.78 1.80 -27.82
C ALA A 22 -9.80 1.70 -26.64
N GLU A 23 -10.13 2.36 -25.54
CA GLU A 23 -9.35 2.33 -24.32
C GLU A 23 -9.26 0.90 -23.79
N THR A 24 -8.06 0.39 -23.57
CA THR A 24 -7.85 -0.95 -23.03
C THR A 24 -8.11 -1.00 -21.52
N VAL A 25 -8.31 -2.17 -20.96
CA VAL A 25 -8.43 -2.35 -19.50
C VAL A 25 -7.16 -1.90 -18.78
N GLU A 26 -6.01 -2.07 -19.42
CA GLU A 26 -4.71 -1.63 -18.92
C GLU A 26 -4.58 -0.11 -18.93
N ASP A 27 -4.98 0.56 -20.03
CA ASP A 27 -4.97 2.02 -20.10
C ASP A 27 -5.86 2.63 -19.00
N ARG A 28 -7.04 2.05 -18.75
CA ARG A 28 -7.91 2.45 -17.64
C ARG A 28 -7.26 2.22 -16.29
N GLY A 29 -6.63 1.07 -16.09
CA GLY A 29 -5.94 0.73 -14.85
C GLY A 29 -4.84 1.74 -14.53
N ARG A 30 -3.99 2.07 -15.49
CA ARG A 30 -2.92 3.07 -15.32
C ARG A 30 -3.48 4.46 -14.99
N LYS A 31 -4.51 4.93 -15.73
CA LYS A 31 -5.18 6.21 -15.45
C LYS A 31 -5.83 6.25 -14.07
N LEU A 32 -6.39 5.15 -13.60
CA LEU A 32 -6.96 5.09 -12.24
C LEU A 32 -5.87 5.12 -11.18
N MET A 33 -4.74 4.46 -11.42
CA MET A 33 -3.57 4.52 -10.54
C MET A 33 -3.05 5.96 -10.42
N ASP A 34 -2.91 6.66 -11.55
CA ASP A 34 -2.48 8.06 -11.56
C ASP A 34 -3.44 8.96 -10.77
N LYS A 35 -4.77 8.79 -10.97
CA LYS A 35 -5.79 9.52 -10.20
C LYS A 35 -5.73 9.21 -8.71
N MET A 36 -5.47 7.98 -8.33
CA MET A 36 -5.29 7.58 -6.93
C MET A 36 -4.07 8.27 -6.32
N VAL A 37 -2.94 8.26 -7.01
CA VAL A 37 -1.70 8.92 -6.57
C VAL A 37 -1.94 10.43 -6.40
N GLU A 38 -2.60 11.06 -7.37
CA GLU A 38 -2.98 12.48 -7.30
C GLU A 38 -3.87 12.76 -6.08
N ALA A 39 -4.89 11.91 -5.86
CA ALA A 39 -5.80 12.02 -4.72
C ALA A 39 -5.09 11.86 -3.36
N LEU A 40 -4.05 11.05 -3.29
CA LEU A 40 -3.23 10.85 -2.09
C LEU A 40 -2.27 12.03 -1.83
N GLY A 41 -2.08 12.93 -2.79
CA GLY A 41 -1.23 14.12 -2.65
C GLY A 41 -0.16 14.25 -3.73
N GLY A 42 -0.22 13.44 -4.79
CA GLY A 42 0.70 13.50 -5.93
C GLY A 42 2.16 13.38 -5.50
N GLU A 43 3.00 14.33 -5.93
CA GLU A 43 4.43 14.38 -5.60
C GLU A 43 4.71 14.42 -4.09
N LEU A 44 3.82 15.02 -3.30
CA LEU A 44 4.01 15.05 -1.84
C LEU A 44 3.87 13.66 -1.22
N PHE A 45 2.97 12.82 -1.76
CA PHE A 45 2.83 11.43 -1.36
C PHE A 45 4.01 10.59 -1.87
N LEU A 46 4.38 10.73 -3.14
CA LEU A 46 5.47 9.95 -3.75
C LEU A 46 6.83 10.23 -3.10
N ASN A 47 7.09 11.47 -2.71
CA ASN A 47 8.37 11.92 -2.15
C ASN A 47 8.42 11.93 -0.62
N MET A 48 7.45 11.31 0.08
CA MET A 48 7.57 11.12 1.53
C MET A 48 8.83 10.31 1.86
N HIS A 49 9.68 10.79 2.74
CA HIS A 49 10.86 10.02 3.19
C HIS A 49 10.63 9.32 4.53
N ASP A 50 9.70 9.83 5.34
CA ASP A 50 9.26 9.15 6.56
C ASP A 50 7.82 9.48 6.93
N ARG A 51 7.26 8.67 7.82
CA ARG A 51 5.95 8.87 8.42
C ARG A 51 5.97 8.35 9.86
N SER A 52 5.36 9.11 10.78
CA SER A 52 5.00 8.60 12.09
C SER A 52 3.48 8.57 12.26
N GLU A 53 2.99 7.60 13.00
CA GLU A 53 1.57 7.40 13.24
C GLU A 53 1.39 6.90 14.68
N GLU A 54 0.58 7.61 15.45
CA GLU A 54 0.22 7.26 16.82
C GLU A 54 -1.26 7.03 16.91
N GLY A 55 -1.68 6.04 17.68
CA GLY A 55 -3.10 5.74 17.84
C GLY A 55 -3.38 4.55 18.74
N ARG A 56 -4.60 4.02 18.62
CA ARG A 56 -5.05 2.84 19.35
C ARG A 56 -5.26 1.69 18.39
N ALA A 57 -4.65 0.56 18.70
CA ALA A 57 -4.79 -0.67 17.96
C ALA A 57 -5.59 -1.70 18.77
N TYR A 58 -6.51 -2.36 18.10
CA TYR A 58 -7.36 -3.41 18.62
C TYR A 58 -7.07 -4.69 17.84
N SER A 59 -6.82 -5.79 18.54
CA SER A 59 -6.81 -7.13 17.96
C SER A 59 -8.11 -7.85 18.29
N PHE A 60 -8.50 -8.76 17.39
CA PHE A 60 -9.74 -9.51 17.52
C PHE A 60 -9.47 -11.00 17.36
N PHE A 61 -10.23 -11.80 18.10
CA PHE A 61 -10.29 -13.24 17.98
C PHE A 61 -11.76 -13.66 18.07
N ARG A 62 -12.25 -14.37 17.06
CA ARG A 62 -13.66 -14.78 16.96
C ARG A 62 -14.64 -13.61 17.15
N GLN A 63 -14.37 -12.48 16.47
CA GLN A 63 -15.16 -11.24 16.48
C GLN A 63 -15.13 -10.46 17.82
N GLU A 64 -14.47 -10.95 18.86
CA GLU A 64 -14.33 -10.27 20.15
C GLU A 64 -12.96 -9.57 20.26
N ILE A 65 -12.92 -8.46 21.01
CA ILE A 65 -11.65 -7.76 21.27
C ILE A 65 -10.78 -8.67 22.15
N SER A 66 -9.63 -9.07 21.61
CA SER A 66 -8.63 -9.89 22.31
C SER A 66 -7.45 -9.07 22.82
N GLY A 67 -7.29 -7.83 22.36
CA GLY A 67 -6.23 -6.94 22.81
C GLY A 67 -6.51 -5.48 22.45
N LEU A 68 -5.94 -4.59 23.26
CA LEU A 68 -5.93 -3.15 23.05
C LEU A 68 -4.55 -2.63 23.42
N SER A 69 -3.96 -1.82 22.55
CA SER A 69 -2.69 -1.14 22.83
C SER A 69 -2.68 0.27 22.24
N ILE A 70 -1.95 1.17 22.88
CA ILE A 70 -1.43 2.35 22.23
C ILE A 70 -0.33 1.86 21.30
N ILE A 71 -0.30 2.33 20.07
CA ILE A 71 0.67 1.96 19.07
C ILE A 71 1.30 3.20 18.44
N HIS A 72 2.60 3.14 18.24
CA HIS A 72 3.37 4.12 17.47
C HIS A 72 4.02 3.38 16.31
N ILE A 73 3.73 3.81 15.08
CA ILE A 73 4.31 3.26 13.87
C ILE A 73 5.23 4.31 13.25
N TYR A 74 6.51 4.00 13.17
CA TYR A 74 7.51 4.81 12.49
C TYR A 74 7.91 4.10 11.20
N THR A 75 7.79 4.77 10.07
CA THR A 75 8.16 4.24 8.76
C THR A 75 9.17 5.17 8.11
N GLN A 76 10.29 4.63 7.66
CA GLN A 76 11.28 5.35 6.85
C GLN A 76 11.40 4.65 5.51
N TYR A 77 11.19 5.38 4.44
CA TYR A 77 11.30 4.87 3.07
C TYR A 77 12.77 4.91 2.62
N ARG A 78 13.18 3.91 1.85
CA ARG A 78 14.56 3.72 1.40
C ARG A 78 14.62 3.65 -0.11
N GLU A 79 15.75 4.02 -0.70
CA GLU A 79 15.94 3.89 -2.16
C GLU A 79 15.97 2.44 -2.63
N LYS A 80 16.36 1.50 -1.76
CA LYS A 80 16.45 0.06 -2.08
C LYS A 80 15.94 -0.77 -0.94
N GLY A 81 15.27 -1.86 -1.29
CA GLY A 81 14.90 -2.92 -0.35
C GLY A 81 16.10 -3.68 0.21
N GLY A 82 15.85 -4.48 1.22
CA GLY A 82 16.83 -5.41 1.79
C GLY A 82 17.03 -6.66 0.93
N PRO A 83 17.80 -7.64 1.44
CA PRO A 83 18.03 -8.90 0.74
C PRO A 83 16.73 -9.64 0.41
N GLY A 84 16.73 -10.32 -0.74
CA GLY A 84 15.54 -11.03 -1.23
C GLY A 84 14.44 -10.05 -1.61
N ASP A 85 13.22 -10.31 -1.13
CA ASP A 85 12.00 -9.54 -1.42
C ASP A 85 11.65 -8.55 -0.29
N PHE A 86 12.61 -8.24 0.60
CA PHE A 86 12.41 -7.36 1.73
C PHE A 86 12.12 -5.94 1.23
N PRO A 87 11.02 -5.31 1.70
CA PRO A 87 10.58 -4.00 1.20
C PRO A 87 11.61 -2.89 1.40
N ALA A 88 11.55 -1.88 0.54
CA ALA A 88 12.37 -0.66 0.62
C ALA A 88 11.88 0.28 1.75
N VAL A 89 11.63 -0.29 2.93
CA VAL A 89 11.21 0.44 4.12
C VAL A 89 11.92 -0.09 5.35
N ARG A 90 12.14 0.79 6.31
CA ARG A 90 12.37 0.43 7.71
C ARG A 90 11.10 0.78 8.48
N GLU A 91 10.72 -0.08 9.38
CA GLU A 91 9.53 0.15 10.19
C GLU A 91 9.81 -0.23 11.65
N ARG A 92 9.35 0.61 12.58
CA ARG A 92 9.27 0.32 14.00
C ARG A 92 7.81 0.40 14.41
N GLN A 93 7.30 -0.66 14.97
CA GLN A 93 5.99 -0.71 15.62
C GLN A 93 6.26 -0.78 17.12
N ALA A 94 6.00 0.30 17.84
CA ALA A 94 6.18 0.36 19.29
C ALA A 94 4.82 0.34 20.00
N PHE A 95 4.75 -0.32 21.11
CA PHE A 95 3.53 -0.56 21.86
C PHE A 95 3.63 0.07 23.24
N LEU A 96 2.47 0.36 23.85
CA LEU A 96 2.32 1.03 25.11
C LEU A 96 2.79 2.50 25.08
N LYS A 97 2.45 3.24 26.12
CA LYS A 97 2.71 4.68 26.22
C LYS A 97 4.20 5.05 26.20
N HIS A 98 5.05 4.16 26.73
CA HIS A 98 6.50 4.41 26.87
C HIS A 98 7.32 3.70 25.79
N GLU A 99 6.67 3.03 24.83
CA GLU A 99 7.33 2.29 23.75
C GLU A 99 8.31 1.21 24.26
N ASP A 100 7.99 0.62 25.42
CA ASP A 100 8.85 -0.37 26.10
C ASP A 100 8.93 -1.69 25.32
N ASP A 101 7.89 -1.98 24.52
CA ASP A 101 7.84 -3.12 23.62
C ASP A 101 7.79 -2.63 22.17
N ALA A 102 8.63 -3.17 21.31
CA ALA A 102 8.64 -2.78 19.91
C ALA A 102 9.01 -3.94 18.97
N ILE A 103 8.57 -3.85 17.73
CA ILE A 103 9.06 -4.66 16.62
C ILE A 103 9.79 -3.74 15.65
N ILE A 104 11.01 -4.12 15.29
CA ILE A 104 11.83 -3.37 14.33
C ILE A 104 12.03 -4.24 13.09
N PHE A 105 11.62 -3.73 11.93
CA PHE A 105 11.87 -4.30 10.60
C PHE A 105 12.90 -3.42 9.88
N ALA A 106 14.08 -3.95 9.66
CA ALA A 106 15.14 -3.22 9.00
C ALA A 106 16.16 -4.15 8.33
N GLU A 107 16.69 -3.76 7.20
CA GLU A 107 17.84 -4.39 6.52
C GLU A 107 17.67 -5.91 6.29
N GLY A 108 16.46 -6.36 5.99
CA GLY A 108 16.17 -7.79 5.78
C GLY A 108 15.92 -8.59 7.04
N ASN A 109 15.90 -7.96 8.20
CA ASN A 109 15.70 -8.60 9.50
C ASN A 109 14.50 -8.00 10.23
N ALA A 110 14.01 -8.76 11.24
CA ALA A 110 13.04 -8.24 12.19
C ALA A 110 13.37 -8.70 13.61
N TYR A 111 13.14 -7.82 14.56
CA TYR A 111 13.43 -8.05 15.97
C TYR A 111 12.28 -7.58 16.85
N GLU A 112 11.89 -8.44 17.79
CA GLU A 112 11.07 -8.06 18.94
C GLU A 112 11.99 -7.51 20.02
N VAL A 113 11.75 -6.29 20.47
CA VAL A 113 12.59 -5.57 21.44
C VAL A 113 11.76 -5.25 22.66
N ASN A 114 12.24 -5.61 23.85
CA ASN A 114 11.63 -5.26 25.12
C ASN A 114 12.70 -5.11 26.22
N PHE A 115 12.28 -4.89 27.46
CA PHE A 115 13.18 -4.73 28.61
C PHE A 115 14.10 -5.93 28.87
N ARG A 116 13.76 -7.13 28.34
CA ARG A 116 14.59 -8.35 28.50
C ARG A 116 15.70 -8.43 27.45
N GLY A 117 15.57 -7.73 26.34
CA GLY A 117 16.50 -7.75 25.24
C GLY A 117 15.83 -7.71 23.88
N ALA A 118 16.59 -8.05 22.84
CA ALA A 118 16.12 -8.18 21.48
C ALA A 118 16.09 -9.64 21.04
N ARG A 119 14.98 -10.08 20.45
CA ARG A 119 14.78 -11.43 19.93
C ARG A 119 14.57 -11.36 18.42
N PRO A 120 15.29 -12.14 17.61
CA PRO A 120 14.95 -12.27 16.19
C PRO A 120 13.54 -12.83 16.05
N MET A 121 12.75 -12.19 15.18
CA MET A 121 11.39 -12.63 14.87
C MET A 121 11.40 -14.02 14.19
N PRO A 122 10.37 -14.86 14.41
CA PRO A 122 10.20 -16.10 13.66
C PRO A 122 10.14 -15.86 12.15
N ASP A 123 10.72 -16.78 11.37
CA ASP A 123 10.81 -16.63 9.91
C ASP A 123 9.46 -16.48 9.22
N ASP A 124 8.44 -17.20 9.69
CA ASP A 124 7.08 -17.13 9.15
C ASP A 124 6.43 -15.76 9.40
N SER A 125 6.71 -15.14 10.57
CA SER A 125 6.23 -13.80 10.90
C SER A 125 6.93 -12.73 10.04
N LEU A 126 8.24 -12.85 9.86
CA LEU A 126 9.00 -11.99 8.96
C LEU A 126 8.50 -12.12 7.51
N LYS A 127 8.35 -13.35 7.03
CA LYS A 127 7.82 -13.62 5.69
C LYS A 127 6.43 -13.03 5.50
N ARG A 128 5.58 -13.14 6.50
CA ARG A 128 4.25 -12.54 6.47
C ARG A 128 4.31 -11.01 6.38
N TYR A 129 5.18 -10.36 7.15
CA TYR A 129 5.41 -8.92 7.05
C TYR A 129 5.81 -8.51 5.63
N ILE A 130 6.80 -9.20 5.03
CA ILE A 130 7.26 -8.96 3.65
C ILE A 130 6.09 -9.10 2.66
N GLU A 131 5.35 -10.20 2.76
CA GLU A 131 4.22 -10.48 1.87
C GLU A 131 3.10 -9.43 1.98
N THR A 132 2.78 -9.00 3.20
CA THR A 132 1.73 -8.00 3.45
C THR A 132 2.16 -6.62 2.97
N THR A 133 3.42 -6.23 3.24
CA THR A 133 3.95 -4.92 2.81
C THR A 133 4.04 -4.84 1.29
N ASN A 134 4.52 -5.88 0.62
CA ASN A 134 4.62 -5.92 -0.85
C ASN A 134 3.25 -5.90 -1.56
N ARG A 135 2.15 -6.19 -0.85
CA ARG A 135 0.78 -6.08 -1.35
C ARG A 135 0.06 -4.81 -0.92
N ASN A 136 0.66 -3.99 -0.06
CA ASN A 136 0.04 -2.76 0.40
C ASN A 136 -0.04 -1.74 -0.74
N ILE A 137 -1.23 -1.23 -1.02
CA ILE A 137 -1.46 -0.31 -2.15
C ILE A 137 -0.64 0.97 -2.04
N PHE A 138 -0.44 1.52 -0.85
CA PHE A 138 0.37 2.71 -0.66
C PHE A 138 1.85 2.44 -0.94
N TYR A 139 2.34 1.25 -0.57
CA TYR A 139 3.70 0.82 -0.87
C TYR A 139 3.87 0.55 -2.37
N ILE A 140 2.92 -0.17 -3.00
CA ILE A 140 2.94 -0.43 -4.45
C ILE A 140 2.98 0.90 -5.22
N ALA A 141 2.12 1.84 -4.89
CA ALA A 141 2.01 3.12 -5.60
C ALA A 141 3.29 3.97 -5.49
N ARG A 142 4.01 3.86 -4.38
CA ARG A 142 5.25 4.62 -4.16
C ARG A 142 6.49 3.95 -4.74
N GLU A 143 6.69 2.68 -4.38
CA GLU A 143 7.98 2.03 -4.53
C GLU A 143 8.02 1.04 -5.69
N ARG A 144 6.84 0.52 -6.10
CA ARG A 144 6.77 -0.62 -7.00
C ARG A 144 6.07 -0.34 -8.33
N LEU A 145 5.45 0.82 -8.48
CA LEU A 145 4.62 1.16 -9.64
C LEU A 145 5.35 0.98 -10.98
N HIS A 146 6.66 1.23 -11.00
CA HIS A 146 7.51 1.16 -12.20
C HIS A 146 8.36 -0.10 -12.28
N GLU A 147 8.11 -1.11 -11.43
CA GLU A 147 8.79 -2.40 -11.54
C GLU A 147 8.50 -3.05 -12.88
N ASN A 148 9.53 -3.59 -13.52
CA ASN A 148 9.38 -4.31 -14.78
C ASN A 148 8.53 -5.59 -14.55
N GLY A 149 7.45 -5.72 -15.31
CA GLY A 149 6.48 -6.81 -15.15
C GLY A 149 5.30 -6.49 -14.23
N MET A 150 5.20 -5.28 -13.69
CA MET A 150 4.00 -4.81 -13.00
C MET A 150 2.86 -4.65 -13.99
N TYR A 151 1.77 -5.39 -13.79
CA TYR A 151 0.56 -5.35 -14.62
C TYR A 151 -0.59 -4.74 -13.84
N ILE A 152 -1.20 -3.71 -14.41
CA ILE A 152 -2.26 -2.92 -13.78
C ILE A 152 -3.41 -2.80 -14.76
N GLU A 153 -4.60 -3.23 -14.38
CA GLU A 153 -5.80 -3.20 -15.19
C GLU A 153 -7.01 -2.73 -14.40
N SER A 154 -8.03 -2.23 -15.09
CA SER A 154 -9.33 -1.94 -14.50
C SER A 154 -10.45 -2.57 -15.30
N PRO A 155 -11.25 -3.44 -14.68
CA PRO A 155 -12.47 -3.97 -15.29
C PRO A 155 -13.61 -2.94 -15.35
N GLY A 156 -13.48 -1.82 -14.61
CA GLY A 156 -14.50 -0.78 -14.50
C GLY A 156 -14.99 -0.53 -13.10
N GLY A 157 -16.24 -0.07 -12.97
CA GLY A 157 -16.86 0.20 -11.66
C GLY A 157 -17.49 -1.03 -11.03
N ASP A 158 -17.69 -0.96 -9.71
CA ASP A 158 -18.38 -1.94 -8.88
C ASP A 158 -19.09 -1.21 -7.71
N VAL A 159 -19.78 -1.94 -6.86
CA VAL A 159 -20.41 -1.43 -5.64
C VAL A 159 -19.91 -2.21 -4.43
N VAL A 160 -19.30 -1.52 -3.48
CA VAL A 160 -18.81 -2.08 -2.21
C VAL A 160 -19.52 -1.37 -1.06
N GLU A 161 -20.20 -2.13 -0.20
CA GLU A 161 -20.96 -1.58 0.95
C GLU A 161 -21.90 -0.42 0.58
N ASN A 162 -22.66 -0.60 -0.51
CA ASN A 162 -23.58 0.40 -1.08
C ASN A 162 -22.89 1.68 -1.59
N GLN A 163 -21.57 1.68 -1.76
CA GLN A 163 -20.82 2.80 -2.33
C GLN A 163 -20.27 2.43 -3.71
N PRO A 164 -20.48 3.26 -4.73
CA PRO A 164 -19.89 3.04 -6.04
C PRO A 164 -18.38 3.22 -5.98
N VAL A 165 -17.64 2.30 -6.59
CA VAL A 165 -16.19 2.26 -6.62
C VAL A 165 -15.67 2.02 -8.03
N GLN A 166 -14.40 2.33 -8.25
CA GLN A 166 -13.61 1.90 -9.41
C GLN A 166 -12.68 0.77 -8.97
N VAL A 167 -12.62 -0.30 -9.75
CA VAL A 167 -11.81 -1.46 -9.44
C VAL A 167 -10.46 -1.39 -10.14
N LEU A 168 -9.41 -1.66 -9.38
CA LEU A 168 -8.04 -1.72 -9.86
C LEU A 168 -7.44 -3.08 -9.50
N ASN A 169 -7.08 -3.88 -10.49
CA ASN A 169 -6.38 -5.13 -10.32
C ASN A 169 -4.90 -4.95 -10.60
N ILE A 170 -4.06 -5.35 -9.66
CA ILE A 170 -2.62 -5.24 -9.75
C ILE A 170 -2.03 -6.65 -9.64
N THR A 171 -1.13 -7.00 -10.56
CA THR A 171 -0.35 -8.22 -10.50
C THR A 171 1.12 -7.85 -10.59
N ASP A 172 1.89 -8.23 -9.58
CA ASP A 172 3.32 -7.92 -9.53
C ASP A 172 4.18 -8.98 -10.25
N PRO A 173 5.48 -8.72 -10.48
CA PRO A 173 6.36 -9.67 -11.16
C PRO A 173 6.47 -11.06 -10.51
N GLN A 174 6.15 -11.17 -9.21
CA GLN A 174 6.09 -12.43 -8.46
C GLN A 174 4.70 -13.09 -8.51
N ASN A 175 3.81 -12.59 -9.39
CA ASN A 175 2.43 -13.05 -9.53
C ASN A 175 1.57 -12.89 -8.26
N ARG A 176 1.90 -11.94 -7.39
CA ARG A 176 1.05 -11.55 -6.28
C ARG A 176 -0.05 -10.63 -6.81
N LYS A 177 -1.29 -10.99 -6.49
CA LYS A 177 -2.47 -10.25 -6.96
C LYS A 177 -3.10 -9.45 -5.83
N VAL A 178 -3.42 -8.20 -6.11
CA VAL A 178 -4.14 -7.28 -5.22
C VAL A 178 -5.26 -6.63 -6.01
N THR A 179 -6.48 -6.67 -5.48
CA THR A 179 -7.61 -5.90 -6.00
C THR A 179 -7.83 -4.71 -5.07
N VAL A 180 -7.83 -3.51 -5.61
CA VAL A 180 -8.05 -2.26 -4.88
C VAL A 180 -9.34 -1.63 -5.37
N TYR A 181 -10.14 -1.15 -4.43
CA TYR A 181 -11.39 -0.45 -4.68
C TYR A 181 -11.20 1.02 -4.32
N LEU A 182 -11.38 1.88 -5.33
CA LEU A 182 -11.23 3.32 -5.19
C LEU A 182 -12.60 3.98 -5.15
N HIS A 183 -12.83 4.88 -4.21
CA HIS A 183 -14.07 5.66 -4.17
C HIS A 183 -14.25 6.42 -5.50
N HIS A 184 -15.40 6.29 -6.14
CA HIS A 184 -15.59 6.72 -7.53
C HIS A 184 -15.43 8.24 -7.78
N LEU A 185 -15.62 9.08 -6.75
CA LEU A 185 -15.44 10.54 -6.85
C LEU A 185 -14.07 11.01 -6.39
N THR A 186 -13.58 10.48 -5.27
CA THR A 186 -12.33 10.96 -4.65
C THR A 186 -11.10 10.20 -5.11
N PHE A 187 -11.26 9.03 -5.72
CA PHE A 187 -10.21 8.08 -6.11
C PHE A 187 -9.31 7.60 -4.95
N LEU A 188 -9.66 7.91 -3.71
CA LEU A 188 -8.96 7.38 -2.55
C LEU A 188 -9.27 5.88 -2.39
N PRO A 189 -8.30 5.03 -2.02
CA PRO A 189 -8.55 3.63 -1.71
C PRO A 189 -9.54 3.50 -0.56
N VAL A 190 -10.57 2.69 -0.70
CA VAL A 190 -11.52 2.37 0.37
C VAL A 190 -11.33 0.94 0.87
N MET A 191 -10.83 0.06 0.00
CA MET A 191 -10.57 -1.33 0.34
C MET A 191 -9.48 -1.89 -0.57
N GLN A 192 -8.68 -2.78 -0.03
CA GLN A 192 -7.85 -3.71 -0.81
C GLN A 192 -8.14 -5.15 -0.40
N ARG A 193 -8.07 -6.06 -1.35
CA ARG A 193 -8.28 -7.49 -1.17
C ARG A 193 -7.11 -8.24 -1.79
N SER A 194 -6.62 -9.25 -1.08
CA SER A 194 -5.58 -10.15 -1.58
C SER A 194 -5.76 -11.56 -1.01
N PHE A 195 -5.11 -12.53 -1.64
CA PHE A 195 -5.06 -13.90 -1.14
C PHE A 195 -3.63 -14.27 -0.82
N ILE A 196 -3.39 -14.70 0.40
CA ILE A 196 -2.08 -15.11 0.91
C ILE A 196 -2.12 -16.60 1.23
N LEU A 197 -1.07 -17.33 0.90
CA LEU A 197 -0.92 -18.71 1.33
C LEU A 197 -0.50 -18.71 2.81
N ASP A 198 -1.35 -19.27 3.66
CA ASP A 198 -1.01 -19.47 5.07
C ASP A 198 0.17 -20.45 5.17
N PRO A 199 1.30 -20.06 5.78
CA PRO A 199 2.50 -20.90 5.82
C PRO A 199 2.31 -22.18 6.67
N ILE A 200 1.41 -22.16 7.64
CA ILE A 200 1.14 -23.27 8.56
C ILE A 200 0.09 -24.19 7.97
N LEU A 201 -1.08 -23.66 7.64
CA LEU A 201 -2.24 -24.43 7.17
C LEU A 201 -2.16 -24.81 5.69
N LYS A 202 -1.25 -24.20 4.93
CA LYS A 202 -1.11 -24.37 3.46
C LYS A 202 -2.38 -24.05 2.67
N GLU A 203 -3.28 -23.25 3.26
CA GLU A 203 -4.53 -22.81 2.65
C GLU A 203 -4.41 -21.37 2.16
N ARG A 204 -5.17 -21.03 1.13
CA ARG A 204 -5.29 -19.67 0.68
C ARG A 204 -6.27 -18.94 1.60
N ARG A 205 -5.78 -17.88 2.25
CA ARG A 205 -6.55 -17.00 3.11
C ARG A 205 -6.85 -15.70 2.40
N GLU A 206 -8.09 -15.27 2.45
CA GLU A 206 -8.46 -13.95 2.01
C GLU A 206 -8.07 -12.91 3.06
N GLU A 207 -7.35 -11.88 2.65
CA GLU A 207 -7.06 -10.71 3.48
C GLU A 207 -7.70 -9.47 2.86
N VAL A 208 -8.52 -8.79 3.63
CA VAL A 208 -9.16 -7.53 3.29
C VAL A 208 -8.66 -6.45 4.23
N THR A 209 -8.24 -5.32 3.67
CA THR A 209 -7.93 -4.11 4.44
C THR A 209 -8.84 -2.99 3.96
N ARG A 210 -9.50 -2.32 4.89
CA ARG A 210 -10.36 -1.16 4.64
C ARG A 210 -9.66 0.09 5.12
N PHE A 211 -9.86 1.19 4.40
CA PHE A 211 -9.24 2.47 4.64
C PHE A 211 -10.32 3.53 4.77
N ASN A 212 -10.50 4.07 5.96
CA ASN A 212 -11.56 5.02 6.26
C ASN A 212 -10.99 6.31 6.85
N ASN A 213 -11.87 7.32 6.96
CA ASN A 213 -11.60 8.55 7.67
C ASN A 213 -10.31 9.25 7.19
N TYR A 214 -10.21 9.43 5.87
CA TYR A 214 -9.08 10.13 5.27
C TYR A 214 -8.98 11.57 5.76
N ARG A 215 -7.81 11.97 6.21
CA ARG A 215 -7.51 13.35 6.61
C ARG A 215 -6.27 13.84 5.91
N ARG A 216 -6.23 15.15 5.71
CA ARG A 216 -5.06 15.81 5.13
C ARG A 216 -3.99 15.98 6.20
N VAL A 217 -2.84 15.36 5.99
CA VAL A 217 -1.62 15.49 6.79
C VAL A 217 -0.70 16.52 6.12
N LYS A 218 -0.07 17.40 6.90
CA LYS A 218 0.90 18.35 6.34
C LYS A 218 2.11 17.61 5.75
N PRO A 219 2.64 18.02 4.58
CA PRO A 219 2.33 19.25 3.83
C PRO A 219 1.12 19.15 2.88
N GLY A 220 0.43 18.01 2.76
CA GLY A 220 -0.73 17.87 1.87
C GLY A 220 -1.12 16.43 1.51
N VAL A 221 -0.52 15.45 2.16
CA VAL A 221 -0.79 14.03 1.94
C VAL A 221 -2.15 13.63 2.54
N MET A 222 -2.94 12.89 1.79
CA MET A 222 -4.18 12.27 2.31
C MET A 222 -3.84 10.90 2.89
N TRP A 223 -4.14 10.71 4.19
CA TRP A 223 -3.85 9.46 4.90
C TRP A 223 -5.10 8.92 5.60
N PRO A 224 -5.36 7.58 5.58
CA PRO A 224 -6.48 6.98 6.30
C PRO A 224 -6.17 6.98 7.81
N TRP A 225 -7.16 7.41 8.63
CA TRP A 225 -7.05 7.44 10.09
C TRP A 225 -7.80 6.31 10.79
N ASP A 226 -8.48 5.47 10.03
CA ASP A 226 -9.10 4.24 10.50
C ASP A 226 -8.76 3.14 9.49
N ILE A 227 -7.97 2.17 9.94
CA ILE A 227 -7.54 1.01 9.16
C ILE A 227 -8.09 -0.25 9.84
N PHE A 228 -8.80 -1.03 9.06
CA PHE A 228 -9.47 -2.23 9.51
C PHE A 228 -9.06 -3.43 8.66
N ARG A 229 -8.70 -4.56 9.31
CA ARG A 229 -8.29 -5.77 8.61
C ARG A 229 -9.17 -6.96 8.96
N GLU A 230 -9.53 -7.71 7.94
CA GLU A 230 -10.24 -8.97 8.02
C GLU A 230 -9.40 -10.09 7.41
N ARG A 231 -9.62 -11.30 7.90
CA ARG A 231 -9.11 -12.52 7.32
C ARG A 231 -10.25 -13.54 7.22
N ASP A 232 -10.52 -14.02 5.99
CA ASP A 232 -11.65 -14.92 5.69
C ASP A 232 -12.99 -14.40 6.26
N GLY A 233 -13.21 -13.07 6.17
CA GLY A 233 -14.41 -12.39 6.68
C GLY A 233 -14.42 -12.16 8.19
N GLU A 234 -13.42 -12.64 8.94
CA GLU A 234 -13.30 -12.38 10.36
C GLU A 234 -12.39 -11.17 10.63
N LYS A 235 -12.88 -10.26 11.48
CA LYS A 235 -12.10 -9.13 11.97
C LYS A 235 -10.89 -9.62 12.76
N VAL A 236 -9.70 -9.12 12.40
CA VAL A 236 -8.44 -9.49 13.08
C VAL A 236 -7.72 -8.29 13.68
N PHE A 237 -7.92 -7.09 13.11
CA PHE A 237 -7.21 -5.89 13.55
C PHE A 237 -7.99 -4.63 13.19
N GLN A 238 -7.89 -3.61 14.04
CA GLN A 238 -8.32 -2.24 13.74
C GLN A 238 -7.38 -1.25 14.41
N MET A 239 -7.04 -0.18 13.71
CA MET A 239 -6.26 0.94 14.23
C MET A 239 -6.98 2.24 13.97
N PHE A 240 -7.12 3.04 15.01
CA PHE A 240 -7.56 4.43 14.95
C PHE A 240 -6.37 5.34 15.22
N SER A 241 -5.95 6.08 14.21
CA SER A 241 -4.88 7.06 14.35
C SER A 241 -5.39 8.31 15.08
N GLU A 242 -4.63 8.79 16.04
CA GLU A 242 -4.86 10.03 16.79
C GLU A 242 -3.95 11.14 16.28
N ASN A 243 -2.75 10.77 15.81
CA ASN A 243 -1.80 11.67 15.18
C ASN A 243 -1.08 10.99 14.03
N VAL A 244 -0.89 11.72 12.93
CA VAL A 244 -0.09 11.27 11.78
C VAL A 244 0.75 12.45 11.30
N THR A 245 2.04 12.20 11.12
CA THR A 245 2.98 13.19 10.57
C THR A 245 3.79 12.56 9.44
N VAL A 246 4.29 13.38 8.53
CA VAL A 246 5.16 12.96 7.43
C VAL A 246 6.34 13.91 7.28
N ASN A 247 7.50 13.38 6.93
CA ASN A 247 8.72 14.13 6.69
C ASN A 247 9.25 14.89 7.94
N ASP A 248 9.18 14.23 9.09
CA ASP A 248 9.69 14.77 10.37
C ASP A 248 11.17 14.47 10.60
N ASN A 249 11.87 13.89 9.63
CA ASN A 249 13.27 13.48 9.71
C ASN A 249 13.52 12.52 10.89
N LEU A 250 12.78 11.40 10.87
CA LEU A 250 12.88 10.38 11.90
C LEU A 250 14.33 9.88 12.06
N PRO A 251 14.87 9.87 13.30
CA PRO A 251 16.26 9.50 13.53
C PRO A 251 16.49 8.01 13.31
N ASP A 252 17.64 7.64 12.72
CA ASP A 252 18.05 6.26 12.43
C ASP A 252 18.00 5.31 13.65
N LYS A 253 18.22 5.85 14.85
CA LYS A 253 18.16 5.09 16.10
C LYS A 253 16.81 4.41 16.36
N LEU A 254 15.72 4.88 15.75
CA LEU A 254 14.41 4.25 15.85
C LEU A 254 14.39 2.88 15.15
N PHE A 255 15.21 2.71 14.12
CA PHE A 255 15.22 1.55 13.25
C PHE A 255 16.41 0.62 13.49
N THR A 256 17.21 0.88 14.53
CA THR A 256 18.36 0.08 14.89
C THR A 256 18.21 -0.48 16.30
N LEU A 257 18.83 -1.62 16.54
CA LEU A 257 18.87 -2.17 17.90
C LEU A 257 19.68 -1.24 18.83
N PRO A 258 19.23 -1.01 20.07
CA PRO A 258 20.01 -0.26 21.04
C PRO A 258 21.41 -0.86 21.25
N GLN A 259 22.42 -0.01 21.38
CA GLN A 259 23.79 -0.45 21.56
C GLN A 259 23.93 -1.24 22.87
N GLY A 260 24.54 -2.43 22.78
CA GLY A 260 24.74 -3.31 23.96
C GLY A 260 23.49 -4.09 24.41
N ILE A 261 22.39 -4.06 23.62
CA ILE A 261 21.20 -4.83 23.96
C ILE A 261 21.51 -6.33 24.02
N LYS A 262 20.95 -7.02 24.99
CA LYS A 262 21.09 -8.48 25.13
C LYS A 262 20.32 -9.18 24.00
N MET A 263 21.01 -10.00 23.23
CA MET A 263 20.36 -10.84 22.22
C MET A 263 19.78 -12.10 22.85
N LEU A 264 18.49 -12.33 22.61
CA LEU A 264 17.75 -13.50 23.07
C LEU A 264 17.71 -14.55 21.94
N LYS A 265 17.48 -15.81 22.32
CA LYS A 265 17.30 -16.90 21.35
C LYS A 265 16.02 -16.67 20.53
N LYS A 266 16.10 -16.99 19.25
CA LYS A 266 14.93 -17.03 18.36
C LYS A 266 13.93 -18.07 18.85
N GLU A 267 12.65 -17.74 18.87
CA GLU A 267 11.59 -18.74 19.06
C GLU A 267 11.48 -19.61 17.81
N GLN A 268 11.26 -20.91 18.02
CA GLN A 268 11.08 -21.89 16.95
C GLN A 268 9.63 -21.85 16.45
#